data_fc057fa5acdb7ef7da6e51f8b908c358
#
_entry.id   fc057fa5acdb7ef7da6e51f8b908c358
#
_cell.length_a   1.000
_cell.length_b   1.000
_cell.length_c   1.000
_cell.angle_alpha   90.00
_cell.angle_beta   90.00
_cell.angle_gamma   90.00
#
_symmetry.space_group_name_H-M   'P 1'
#
loop_
_entity.id
_entity.type
_entity.pdbx_description
1 polymer ?
#
loop_
_entity_poly.entity_id
_entity_poly.type
_entity_poly.pdbx_seq_one_letter_code
_entity_poly.pdbx_strand_id
1 'polypeptide(L)'
;MDLALRFYKHYYCLTFKHIKEHQQQIRADVYQGIADYNLNDSGNPEEIGKRIILPSTYHGSPRHLQQLFQDAMTMTASLGQPGGMVTVTTNPYWDEIQKELKEHETYNDRPDIVARVCHEKLNEIINDITVKHVLGKVVGHLYVIEFQKRGLPHLHIIYILDREEQLSSDPTLIDNIVSAELPDPETQPQLFAQVTKHNLHG
;
A
#
# COMPACT_ATOMS: atom_id res chain seq x y z
N MET A 1 -12.81 -9.24 20.89
CA MET A 1 -11.46 -9.27 20.26
C MET A 1 -11.31 -10.59 19.54
N ASP A 2 -11.22 -10.51 18.24
CA ASP A 2 -11.38 -11.60 17.29
C ASP A 2 -10.33 -12.71 17.47
N LEU A 3 -10.76 -13.97 17.31
CA LEU A 3 -9.91 -15.17 17.37
C LEU A 3 -8.77 -15.08 16.32
N ALA A 4 -9.05 -14.52 15.16
CA ALA A 4 -8.09 -14.30 14.08
C ALA A 4 -6.95 -13.36 14.49
N LEU A 5 -7.24 -12.26 15.19
CA LEU A 5 -6.24 -11.32 15.70
C LEU A 5 -5.37 -11.96 16.80
N ARG A 6 -5.95 -12.81 17.64
CA ARG A 6 -5.19 -13.57 18.65
C ARG A 6 -4.27 -14.59 17.99
N PHE A 7 -4.75 -15.31 16.98
CA PHE A 7 -3.95 -16.27 16.22
C PHE A 7 -2.81 -15.57 15.48
N TYR A 8 -3.07 -14.44 14.82
CA TYR A 8 -2.08 -13.66 14.11
C TYR A 8 -0.98 -13.14 15.04
N LYS A 9 -1.38 -12.56 16.18
CA LYS A 9 -0.44 -12.11 17.21
C LYS A 9 0.41 -13.26 17.76
N HIS A 10 -0.19 -14.42 18.02
CA HIS A 10 0.51 -15.61 18.52
C HIS A 10 1.51 -16.14 17.49
N TYR A 11 1.12 -16.23 16.22
CA TYR A 11 1.98 -16.63 15.12
C TYR A 11 3.20 -15.73 14.99
N TYR A 12 3.00 -14.40 15.00
CA TYR A 12 4.12 -13.44 14.94
C TYR A 12 5.06 -13.55 16.13
N CYS A 13 4.54 -13.74 17.34
CA CYS A 13 5.36 -13.91 18.53
C CYS A 13 6.21 -15.18 18.45
N LEU A 14 5.65 -16.29 17.99
CA LEU A 14 6.38 -17.57 17.84
C LEU A 14 7.45 -17.47 16.76
N THR A 15 7.11 -16.87 15.60
CA THR A 15 8.05 -16.65 14.50
C THR A 15 9.20 -15.75 14.93
N PHE A 16 8.90 -14.65 15.63
CA PHE A 16 9.92 -13.75 16.15
C PHE A 16 10.84 -14.43 17.16
N LYS A 17 10.29 -15.25 18.08
CA LYS A 17 11.06 -16.02 19.02
C LYS A 17 12.00 -17.00 18.32
N HIS A 18 11.50 -17.75 17.35
CA HIS A 18 12.31 -18.66 16.54
C HIS A 18 13.45 -17.94 15.82
N ILE A 19 13.18 -16.83 15.18
CA ILE A 19 14.19 -15.99 14.49
C ILE A 19 15.26 -15.50 15.47
N LYS A 20 14.85 -15.08 16.68
CA LYS A 20 15.75 -14.61 17.74
C LYS A 20 16.73 -15.70 18.19
N GLU A 21 16.25 -16.93 18.28
CA GLU A 21 17.04 -18.08 18.73
C GLU A 21 17.98 -18.63 17.64
N HIS A 22 17.68 -18.39 16.35
CA HIS A 22 18.41 -18.96 15.22
C HIS A 22 19.17 -17.90 14.37
N GLN A 23 19.65 -16.84 15.00
CA GLN A 23 20.32 -15.72 14.30
C GLN A 23 21.50 -16.16 13.44
N GLN A 24 22.30 -17.15 13.86
CA GLN A 24 23.45 -17.65 13.12
C GLN A 24 23.07 -18.28 11.76
N GLN A 25 21.89 -18.90 11.68
CA GLN A 25 21.40 -19.53 10.44
C GLN A 25 20.88 -18.50 9.41
N ILE A 26 20.60 -17.26 9.86
CA ILE A 26 19.99 -16.21 9.06
C ILE A 26 21.05 -15.30 8.38
N ARG A 27 22.33 -15.67 8.40
CA ARG A 27 23.46 -14.84 7.91
C ARG A 27 23.46 -13.43 8.52
N ALA A 28 23.24 -13.37 9.83
CA ALA A 28 23.12 -12.12 10.57
C ALA A 28 24.40 -11.27 10.49
N ASP A 29 25.56 -11.93 10.49
CA ASP A 29 26.88 -11.26 10.58
C ASP A 29 27.15 -10.32 9.41
N VAL A 30 26.80 -10.72 8.18
CA VAL A 30 27.01 -9.89 6.98
C VAL A 30 26.13 -8.65 6.98
N TYR A 31 24.91 -8.77 7.48
CA TYR A 31 23.98 -7.64 7.53
C TYR A 31 24.27 -6.71 8.70
N GLN A 32 24.79 -7.24 9.78
CA GLN A 32 25.19 -6.47 10.96
C GLN A 32 26.30 -5.48 10.62
N GLY A 33 27.29 -5.89 9.83
CA GLY A 33 28.36 -4.99 9.36
C GLY A 33 27.85 -3.82 8.53
N ILE A 34 26.83 -4.00 7.70
CA ILE A 34 26.21 -2.92 6.92
C ILE A 34 25.36 -2.00 7.82
N ALA A 35 24.64 -2.56 8.78
CA ALA A 35 23.83 -1.79 9.73
C ALA A 35 24.70 -0.94 10.67
N ASP A 36 25.83 -1.48 11.11
CA ASP A 36 26.78 -0.79 11.97
C ASP A 36 27.51 0.36 11.25
N TYR A 37 27.73 0.24 9.95
CA TYR A 37 28.24 1.33 9.12
C TYR A 37 27.30 2.54 9.08
N ASN A 38 25.99 2.30 9.03
CA ASN A 38 24.96 3.34 8.98
C ASN A 38 24.64 3.97 10.35
N LEU A 39 25.10 3.40 11.46
CA LEU A 39 24.77 3.82 12.83
C LEU A 39 25.90 4.53 13.58
N ASN A 40 27.05 4.73 12.94
CA ASN A 40 28.15 5.47 13.53
C ASN A 40 27.89 6.98 13.74
N ASP A 41 26.66 7.41 13.47
CA ASP A 41 26.30 8.85 13.52
C ASP A 41 25.43 9.26 14.72
N SER A 42 24.96 8.36 15.58
CA SER A 42 24.23 8.82 16.79
C SER A 42 23.89 7.69 17.78
N GLY A 43 24.43 7.76 19.00
CA GLY A 43 23.83 7.11 20.15
C GLY A 43 24.73 6.20 20.96
N ASN A 44 24.60 6.30 22.27
CA ASN A 44 25.34 5.55 23.29
C ASN A 44 25.08 4.03 23.12
N PRO A 45 26.10 3.19 22.87
CA PRO A 45 25.95 1.75 22.61
C PRO A 45 25.30 0.97 23.77
N GLU A 46 25.38 1.50 24.99
CA GLU A 46 24.87 0.84 26.20
C GLU A 46 23.35 0.87 26.35
N GLU A 47 22.66 1.76 25.63
CA GLU A 47 21.18 1.87 25.64
C GLU A 47 20.50 0.97 24.59
N ILE A 48 21.26 0.36 23.68
CA ILE A 48 20.74 -0.46 22.61
C ILE A 48 20.76 -1.92 23.06
N GLY A 49 19.58 -2.50 23.30
CA GLY A 49 19.44 -3.92 23.59
C GLY A 49 20.02 -4.81 22.47
N LYS A 50 20.11 -6.13 22.72
CA LYS A 50 20.64 -7.09 21.75
C LYS A 50 19.92 -6.96 20.40
N ARG A 51 20.66 -6.61 19.36
CA ARG A 51 20.13 -6.49 17.99
C ARG A 51 19.71 -7.87 17.47
N ILE A 52 18.53 -7.92 16.84
CA ILE A 52 17.99 -9.11 16.20
C ILE A 52 17.81 -8.77 14.74
N ILE A 53 18.43 -9.54 13.86
CA ILE A 53 18.29 -9.37 12.41
C ILE A 53 17.15 -10.25 11.93
N LEU A 54 16.19 -9.61 11.27
CA LEU A 54 15.02 -10.26 10.72
C LEU A 54 15.29 -10.66 9.26
N PRO A 55 14.95 -11.91 8.85
CA PRO A 55 15.09 -12.36 7.46
C PRO A 55 14.09 -11.65 6.54
N SER A 56 14.30 -11.73 5.22
CA SER A 56 13.36 -11.18 4.22
C SER A 56 11.99 -11.88 4.24
N THR A 57 11.91 -13.10 4.75
CA THR A 57 10.63 -13.82 4.94
C THR A 57 9.78 -13.28 6.09
N TYR A 58 10.36 -12.43 6.95
CA TYR A 58 9.60 -11.78 8.02
C TYR A 58 9.01 -10.47 7.49
N HIS A 59 7.69 -10.41 7.40
CA HIS A 59 6.97 -9.25 6.90
C HIS A 59 7.33 -7.96 7.66
N GLY A 60 7.59 -6.89 6.90
CA GLY A 60 7.96 -5.59 7.47
C GLY A 60 9.41 -5.50 7.97
N SER A 61 10.22 -6.56 7.83
CA SER A 61 11.64 -6.46 8.12
C SER A 61 12.37 -5.55 7.12
N PRO A 62 13.49 -4.91 7.50
CA PRO A 62 14.28 -4.11 6.57
C PRO A 62 14.70 -4.88 5.32
N ARG A 63 15.05 -6.17 5.46
CA ARG A 63 15.39 -7.06 4.34
C ARG A 63 14.19 -7.33 3.42
N HIS A 64 13.00 -7.53 4.00
CA HIS A 64 11.78 -7.72 3.23
C HIS A 64 11.44 -6.45 2.42
N LEU A 65 11.50 -5.28 3.05
CA LEU A 65 11.26 -4.01 2.36
C LEU A 65 12.29 -3.74 1.27
N GLN A 66 13.56 -4.04 1.51
CA GLN A 66 14.60 -3.90 0.51
C GLN A 66 14.39 -4.85 -0.67
N GLN A 67 13.96 -6.08 -0.44
CA GLN A 67 13.62 -7.03 -1.50
C GLN A 67 12.47 -6.48 -2.35
N LEU A 68 11.37 -6.05 -1.73
CA LEU A 68 10.23 -5.45 -2.44
C LEU A 68 10.64 -4.23 -3.26
N PHE A 69 11.53 -3.39 -2.71
CA PHE A 69 12.07 -2.24 -3.44
C PHE A 69 12.88 -2.67 -4.68
N GLN A 70 13.76 -3.67 -4.54
CA GLN A 70 14.55 -4.18 -5.67
C GLN A 70 13.65 -4.83 -6.75
N ASP A 71 12.62 -5.57 -6.33
CA ASP A 71 11.65 -6.18 -7.24
C ASP A 71 10.89 -5.09 -8.01
N ALA A 72 10.46 -4.02 -7.33
CA ALA A 72 9.80 -2.86 -7.95
C ALA A 72 10.71 -2.13 -8.96
N MET A 73 11.98 -1.90 -8.59
CA MET A 73 12.96 -1.27 -9.48
C MET A 73 13.26 -2.14 -10.71
N THR A 74 13.33 -3.45 -10.53
CA THR A 74 13.55 -4.40 -11.64
C THR A 74 12.36 -4.40 -12.59
N MET A 75 11.14 -4.38 -12.06
CA MET A 75 9.92 -4.27 -12.86
C MET A 75 9.91 -2.95 -13.68
N THR A 76 10.19 -1.82 -13.04
CA THR A 76 10.25 -0.51 -13.71
C THR A 76 11.34 -0.46 -14.78
N ALA A 77 12.52 -1.05 -14.49
CA ALA A 77 13.61 -1.10 -15.47
C ALA A 77 13.26 -1.96 -16.69
N SER A 78 12.47 -3.02 -16.53
CA SER A 78 12.11 -3.95 -17.62
C SER A 78 10.88 -3.48 -18.41
N LEU A 79 9.87 -2.95 -17.76
CA LEU A 79 8.59 -2.59 -18.38
C LEU A 79 8.53 -1.12 -18.82
N GLY A 80 9.33 -0.24 -18.20
CA GLY A 80 9.35 1.19 -18.49
C GLY A 80 8.86 2.06 -17.33
N GLN A 81 8.66 3.34 -17.61
CA GLN A 81 8.25 4.32 -16.62
C GLN A 81 6.79 4.10 -16.17
N PRO A 82 6.46 4.38 -14.88
CA PRO A 82 5.09 4.40 -14.43
C PRO A 82 4.23 5.35 -15.27
N GLY A 83 3.05 4.89 -15.66
CA GLY A 83 2.05 5.71 -16.36
C GLY A 83 1.30 6.64 -15.42
N GLY A 84 1.18 6.24 -14.15
CA GLY A 84 0.54 7.06 -13.12
C GLY A 84 0.46 6.37 -11.77
N MET A 85 -0.10 7.12 -10.82
CA MET A 85 -0.37 6.64 -9.47
C MET A 85 -1.83 6.93 -9.10
N VAL A 86 -2.51 5.91 -8.57
CA VAL A 86 -3.86 6.03 -8.01
C VAL A 86 -3.77 5.87 -6.50
N THR A 87 -4.35 6.81 -5.78
CA THR A 87 -4.48 6.73 -4.32
C THR A 87 -5.94 6.49 -3.94
N VAL A 88 -6.18 5.50 -3.11
CA VAL A 88 -7.52 5.15 -2.63
C VAL A 88 -7.54 5.24 -1.12
N THR A 89 -8.37 6.14 -0.60
CA THR A 89 -8.60 6.28 0.84
C THR A 89 -9.88 5.54 1.23
N THR A 90 -9.80 4.67 2.21
CA THR A 90 -10.97 3.99 2.75
C THR A 90 -11.94 5.01 3.35
N ASN A 91 -13.16 5.01 2.85
CA ASN A 91 -14.23 5.80 3.44
C ASN A 91 -14.98 4.93 4.46
N PRO A 92 -14.94 5.29 5.76
CA PRO A 92 -15.63 4.52 6.79
C PRO A 92 -17.15 4.50 6.65
N TYR A 93 -17.70 5.39 5.83
CA TYR A 93 -19.14 5.51 5.56
C TYR A 93 -19.58 4.79 4.28
N TRP A 94 -18.75 3.91 3.71
CA TRP A 94 -19.22 3.04 2.64
C TRP A 94 -20.39 2.19 3.12
N ASP A 95 -21.39 2.03 2.25
CA ASP A 95 -22.63 1.31 2.58
C ASP A 95 -22.38 -0.12 3.04
N GLU A 96 -21.36 -0.78 2.48
CA GLU A 96 -20.97 -2.15 2.84
C GLU A 96 -20.45 -2.23 4.28
N ILE A 97 -19.76 -1.19 4.75
CA ILE A 97 -19.32 -1.10 6.14
C ILE A 97 -20.51 -0.80 7.04
N GLN A 98 -21.31 0.21 6.69
CA GLN A 98 -22.42 0.67 7.52
C GLN A 98 -23.50 -0.39 7.73
N LYS A 99 -23.78 -1.23 6.74
CA LYS A 99 -24.78 -2.32 6.82
C LYS A 99 -24.37 -3.45 7.79
N GLU A 100 -23.08 -3.63 8.01
CA GLU A 100 -22.55 -4.68 8.88
C GLU A 100 -22.35 -4.21 10.33
N LEU A 101 -22.45 -2.89 10.59
CA LEU A 101 -22.35 -2.33 11.95
C LEU A 101 -23.68 -2.45 12.69
N LYS A 102 -23.62 -2.77 13.98
CA LYS A 102 -24.78 -2.72 14.87
C LYS A 102 -25.08 -1.26 15.29
N GLU A 103 -26.27 -0.99 15.80
CA GLU A 103 -26.72 0.37 16.20
C GLU A 103 -25.75 1.15 17.11
N HIS A 104 -24.95 0.44 17.91
CA HIS A 104 -24.03 1.03 18.87
C HIS A 104 -22.56 0.88 18.47
N GLU A 105 -22.28 0.27 17.33
CA GLU A 105 -20.92 0.06 16.82
C GLU A 105 -20.53 1.17 15.83
N THR A 106 -19.26 1.52 15.88
CA THR A 106 -18.61 2.40 14.90
C THR A 106 -17.59 1.60 14.08
N TYR A 107 -17.14 2.14 12.98
CA TYR A 107 -16.08 1.50 12.18
C TYR A 107 -14.79 1.25 12.99
N ASN A 108 -14.52 2.03 14.04
CA ASN A 108 -13.36 1.82 14.93
C ASN A 108 -13.51 0.57 15.80
N ASP A 109 -14.73 0.16 16.11
CA ASP A 109 -15.01 -1.03 16.91
C ASP A 109 -14.89 -2.32 16.06
N ARG A 110 -15.00 -2.18 14.73
CA ARG A 110 -15.02 -3.28 13.77
C ARG A 110 -13.96 -3.14 12.66
N PRO A 111 -12.66 -3.08 13.02
CA PRO A 111 -11.58 -3.00 12.04
C PRO A 111 -11.53 -4.22 11.11
N ASP A 112 -12.09 -5.34 11.53
CA ASP A 112 -12.24 -6.55 10.73
C ASP A 112 -13.15 -6.34 9.50
N ILE A 113 -14.28 -5.66 9.67
CA ILE A 113 -15.20 -5.32 8.58
C ILE A 113 -14.53 -4.32 7.64
N VAL A 114 -13.95 -3.26 8.19
CA VAL A 114 -13.26 -2.23 7.41
C VAL A 114 -12.16 -2.85 6.53
N ALA A 115 -11.31 -3.71 7.10
CA ALA A 115 -10.24 -4.36 6.36
C ALA A 115 -10.76 -5.28 5.25
N ARG A 116 -11.84 -6.04 5.49
CA ARG A 116 -12.47 -6.93 4.51
C ARG A 116 -13.06 -6.16 3.35
N VAL A 117 -13.90 -5.17 3.63
CA VAL A 117 -14.53 -4.33 2.59
C VAL A 117 -13.46 -3.59 1.78
N CYS A 118 -12.45 -3.03 2.45
CA CYS A 118 -11.33 -2.39 1.76
C CYS A 118 -10.60 -3.36 0.82
N HIS A 119 -10.35 -4.60 1.26
CA HIS A 119 -9.70 -5.61 0.44
C HIS A 119 -10.52 -6.01 -0.79
N GLU A 120 -11.84 -6.17 -0.64
CA GLU A 120 -12.74 -6.45 -1.76
C GLU A 120 -12.73 -5.31 -2.79
N LYS A 121 -12.87 -4.06 -2.33
CA LYS A 121 -12.79 -2.88 -3.20
C LYS A 121 -11.42 -2.73 -3.88
N LEU A 122 -10.32 -3.05 -3.18
CA LEU A 122 -8.99 -3.07 -3.78
C LEU A 122 -8.91 -4.06 -4.94
N ASN A 123 -9.42 -5.28 -4.74
CA ASN A 123 -9.41 -6.29 -5.79
C ASN A 123 -10.24 -5.87 -7.01
N GLU A 124 -11.37 -5.21 -6.80
CA GLU A 124 -12.17 -4.64 -7.89
C GLU A 124 -11.43 -3.54 -8.64
N ILE A 125 -10.78 -2.60 -7.93
CA ILE A 125 -9.99 -1.53 -8.54
C ILE A 125 -8.80 -2.09 -9.32
N ILE A 126 -8.08 -3.07 -8.76
CA ILE A 126 -6.98 -3.72 -9.47
C ILE A 126 -7.50 -4.42 -10.74
N ASN A 127 -8.65 -5.10 -10.66
CA ASN A 127 -9.26 -5.73 -11.82
C ASN A 127 -9.69 -4.70 -12.88
N ASP A 128 -10.25 -3.57 -12.48
CA ASP A 128 -10.60 -2.47 -13.40
C ASP A 128 -9.36 -1.91 -14.11
N ILE A 129 -8.27 -1.72 -13.39
CA ILE A 129 -7.01 -1.21 -13.94
C ILE A 129 -6.33 -2.25 -14.84
N THR A 130 -6.21 -3.52 -14.39
CA THR A 130 -5.33 -4.49 -15.04
C THR A 130 -6.03 -5.39 -16.07
N VAL A 131 -7.32 -5.64 -15.89
CA VAL A 131 -8.11 -6.54 -16.77
C VAL A 131 -9.04 -5.76 -17.68
N LYS A 132 -9.77 -4.79 -17.13
CA LYS A 132 -10.69 -3.94 -17.92
C LYS A 132 -9.97 -2.77 -18.60
N HIS A 133 -8.72 -2.51 -18.24
CA HIS A 133 -7.87 -1.47 -18.85
C HIS A 133 -8.49 -0.07 -18.86
N VAL A 134 -9.20 0.30 -17.79
CA VAL A 134 -9.90 1.60 -17.69
C VAL A 134 -8.96 2.82 -17.76
N LEU A 135 -7.67 2.63 -17.49
CA LEU A 135 -6.62 3.65 -17.58
C LEU A 135 -5.65 3.42 -18.76
N GLY A 136 -6.00 2.55 -19.70
CA GLY A 136 -5.13 2.08 -20.76
C GLY A 136 -4.57 0.69 -20.49
N LYS A 137 -3.86 0.10 -21.46
CA LYS A 137 -3.32 -1.25 -21.38
C LYS A 137 -2.18 -1.32 -20.38
N VAL A 138 -2.47 -1.81 -19.17
CA VAL A 138 -1.51 -1.97 -18.09
C VAL A 138 -0.72 -3.26 -18.27
N VAL A 139 0.62 -3.17 -18.27
CA VAL A 139 1.57 -4.30 -18.38
C VAL A 139 2.22 -4.65 -17.05
N GLY A 140 2.13 -3.79 -16.05
CA GLY A 140 2.63 -4.03 -14.70
C GLY A 140 1.98 -3.09 -13.69
N HIS A 141 1.88 -3.55 -12.45
CA HIS A 141 1.39 -2.71 -11.36
C HIS A 141 2.05 -3.07 -10.04
N LEU A 142 2.10 -2.10 -9.15
CA LEU A 142 2.60 -2.22 -7.78
C LEU A 142 1.59 -1.54 -6.87
N TYR A 143 1.36 -2.09 -5.70
CA TYR A 143 0.55 -1.40 -4.71
C TYR A 143 1.08 -1.57 -3.30
N VAL A 144 0.83 -0.59 -2.46
CA VAL A 144 1.15 -0.57 -1.03
C VAL A 144 -0.10 -0.23 -0.25
N ILE A 145 -0.32 -0.95 0.84
CA ILE A 145 -1.38 -0.64 1.80
C ILE A 145 -0.74 -0.04 3.03
N GLU A 146 -1.14 1.17 3.36
CA GLU A 146 -0.73 1.88 4.57
C GLU A 146 -1.92 2.04 5.49
N PHE A 147 -1.69 2.01 6.81
CA PHE A 147 -2.73 2.30 7.78
C PHE A 147 -2.53 3.71 8.30
N GLN A 148 -3.53 4.56 8.08
CA GLN A 148 -3.53 5.91 8.62
C GLN A 148 -3.59 5.90 10.17
N LYS A 149 -3.27 7.02 10.82
CA LYS A 149 -3.33 7.16 12.29
C LYS A 149 -4.68 6.75 12.90
N ARG A 150 -5.77 6.85 12.12
CA ARG A 150 -7.13 6.44 12.51
C ARG A 150 -7.42 4.96 12.26
N GLY A 151 -6.43 4.17 11.84
CA GLY A 151 -6.59 2.73 11.56
C GLY A 151 -7.27 2.39 10.24
N LEU A 152 -7.54 3.37 9.38
CA LEU A 152 -8.14 3.15 8.07
C LEU A 152 -7.07 2.78 7.05
N PRO A 153 -7.27 1.71 6.23
CA PRO A 153 -6.39 1.38 5.14
C PRO A 153 -6.36 2.48 4.08
N HIS A 154 -5.16 2.76 3.57
CA HIS A 154 -4.89 3.71 2.52
C HIS A 154 -4.01 3.03 1.48
N LEU A 155 -4.39 3.11 0.21
CA LEU A 155 -3.74 2.37 -0.87
C LEU A 155 -3.07 3.34 -1.83
N HIS A 156 -1.85 3.00 -2.22
CA HIS A 156 -1.16 3.62 -3.33
C HIS A 156 -0.90 2.56 -4.39
N ILE A 157 -1.41 2.77 -5.59
CA ILE A 157 -1.27 1.87 -6.72
C ILE A 157 -0.50 2.62 -7.81
N ILE A 158 0.65 2.06 -8.21
CA ILE A 158 1.42 2.53 -9.36
C ILE A 158 1.16 1.55 -10.50
N TYR A 159 0.86 2.05 -11.69
CA TYR A 159 0.66 1.23 -12.88
C TYR A 159 1.61 1.65 -14.01
N ILE A 160 2.00 0.67 -14.83
CA ILE A 160 2.88 0.84 -15.98
C ILE A 160 2.05 0.50 -17.22
N LEU A 161 1.94 1.43 -18.13
CA LEU A 161 1.23 1.25 -19.39
C LEU A 161 2.12 0.55 -20.43
N ASP A 162 1.49 -0.08 -21.41
CA ASP A 162 2.17 -0.59 -22.60
C ASP A 162 2.92 0.57 -23.29
N ARG A 163 4.05 0.27 -23.91
CA ARG A 163 4.91 1.29 -24.54
C ARG A 163 4.20 2.14 -25.60
N GLU A 164 3.20 1.59 -26.25
CA GLU A 164 2.41 2.29 -27.26
C GLU A 164 1.40 3.28 -26.64
N GLU A 165 1.04 3.06 -25.38
CA GLU A 165 0.08 3.86 -24.62
C GLU A 165 0.73 4.71 -23.52
N GLN A 166 2.06 4.70 -23.43
CA GLN A 166 2.78 5.53 -22.46
C GLN A 166 2.47 7.00 -22.75
N LEU A 167 2.12 7.73 -21.70
CA LEU A 167 1.87 9.17 -21.79
C LEU A 167 3.09 9.85 -22.41
N SER A 168 2.86 10.49 -23.56
CA SER A 168 3.84 11.36 -24.17
C SER A 168 4.21 12.47 -23.18
N SER A 169 5.46 12.95 -23.27
CA SER A 169 5.88 14.14 -22.52
C SER A 169 5.23 15.45 -23.04
N ASP A 170 4.28 15.34 -23.97
CA ASP A 170 3.53 16.47 -24.51
C ASP A 170 2.47 16.93 -23.48
N PRO A 171 2.59 18.14 -22.92
CA PRO A 171 1.66 18.66 -21.93
C PRO A 171 0.21 18.66 -22.41
N THR A 172 -0.04 18.90 -23.69
CA THR A 172 -1.40 18.97 -24.24
C THR A 172 -2.10 17.62 -24.25
N LEU A 173 -1.35 16.52 -24.43
CA LEU A 173 -1.89 15.17 -24.33
C LEU A 173 -2.14 14.78 -22.86
N ILE A 174 -1.27 15.21 -21.95
CA ILE A 174 -1.46 14.97 -20.51
C ILE A 174 -2.71 15.68 -20.01
N ASP A 175 -2.91 16.97 -20.38
CA ASP A 175 -4.07 17.76 -19.97
C ASP A 175 -5.40 17.19 -20.47
N ASN A 176 -5.39 16.47 -21.60
CA ASN A 176 -6.58 15.79 -22.11
C ASN A 176 -6.95 14.53 -21.33
N ILE A 177 -6.00 13.93 -20.60
CA ILE A 177 -6.19 12.67 -19.89
C ILE A 177 -6.38 12.92 -18.38
N VAL A 178 -5.64 13.87 -17.83
CA VAL A 178 -5.65 14.22 -16.40
C VAL A 178 -5.98 15.69 -16.25
N SER A 179 -7.13 16.00 -15.66
CA SER A 179 -7.52 17.38 -15.33
C SER A 179 -7.60 17.55 -13.82
N ALA A 180 -7.05 18.64 -13.33
CA ALA A 180 -7.20 19.10 -11.94
C ALA A 180 -8.39 20.07 -11.78
N GLU A 181 -9.06 20.42 -12.87
CA GLU A 181 -10.21 21.32 -12.87
C GLU A 181 -11.49 20.57 -12.48
N LEU A 182 -12.42 21.28 -11.87
CA LEU A 182 -13.75 20.73 -11.61
C LEU A 182 -14.52 20.62 -12.94
N PRO A 183 -15.19 19.48 -13.18
CA PRO A 183 -16.07 19.33 -14.33
C PRO A 183 -17.17 20.40 -14.32
N ASP A 184 -17.62 20.80 -15.50
CA ASP A 184 -18.70 21.75 -15.62
C ASP A 184 -20.05 21.12 -15.18
N PRO A 185 -20.74 21.69 -14.19
CA PRO A 185 -21.98 21.15 -13.67
C PRO A 185 -23.12 21.14 -14.71
N GLU A 186 -23.08 22.00 -15.73
CA GLU A 186 -24.13 22.05 -16.74
C GLU A 186 -23.93 21.00 -17.85
N THR A 187 -22.67 20.82 -18.29
CA THR A 187 -22.35 19.89 -19.39
C THR A 187 -22.01 18.48 -18.92
N GLN A 188 -21.51 18.33 -17.66
CA GLN A 188 -21.06 17.05 -17.08
C GLN A 188 -21.59 16.85 -15.63
N PRO A 189 -22.92 16.92 -15.40
CA PRO A 189 -23.48 16.93 -14.06
C PRO A 189 -23.16 15.67 -13.24
N GLN A 190 -23.12 14.51 -13.88
CA GLN A 190 -22.78 13.25 -13.18
C GLN A 190 -21.31 13.22 -12.74
N LEU A 191 -20.39 13.62 -13.61
CA LEU A 191 -18.98 13.66 -13.29
C LEU A 191 -18.70 14.72 -12.22
N PHE A 192 -19.31 15.89 -12.30
CA PHE A 192 -19.23 16.93 -11.29
C PHE A 192 -19.68 16.41 -9.91
N ALA A 193 -20.80 15.71 -9.84
CA ALA A 193 -21.31 15.14 -8.60
C ALA A 193 -20.34 14.09 -8.01
N GLN A 194 -19.72 13.26 -8.85
CA GLN A 194 -18.75 12.26 -8.39
C GLN A 194 -17.45 12.91 -7.90
N VAL A 195 -16.89 13.84 -8.65
CA VAL A 195 -15.65 14.53 -8.29
C VAL A 195 -15.82 15.32 -7.00
N THR A 196 -16.90 16.09 -6.86
CA THR A 196 -17.16 16.89 -5.67
C THR A 196 -17.42 16.04 -4.43
N LYS A 197 -18.01 14.86 -4.60
CA LYS A 197 -18.32 13.94 -3.50
C LYS A 197 -17.10 13.12 -3.03
N HIS A 198 -16.22 12.73 -3.96
CA HIS A 198 -15.22 11.70 -3.68
C HIS A 198 -13.77 12.17 -3.79
N ASN A 199 -13.49 13.22 -4.58
CA ASN A 199 -12.13 13.66 -4.85
C ASN A 199 -11.74 14.94 -4.09
N LEU A 200 -12.71 15.71 -3.60
CA LEU A 200 -12.40 16.88 -2.79
C LEU A 200 -12.17 16.47 -1.34
N HIS A 201 -11.02 16.82 -0.82
CA HIS A 201 -10.70 16.68 0.60
C HIS A 201 -11.10 17.97 1.33
N GLY A 202 -12.04 17.83 2.26
CA GLY A 202 -12.42 18.90 3.18
C GLY A 202 -11.62 18.85 4.46
#